data_72ba4aa17b877747325adecfc91baf7f
#
_entry.id   72ba4aa17b877747325adecfc91baf7f
#
_cell.length_a   1.000
_cell.length_b   1.000
_cell.length_c   1.000
_cell.angle_alpha   90.00
_cell.angle_beta   90.00
_cell.angle_gamma   90.00
#
_symmetry.space_group_name_H-M   'P 1'
#
loop_
_entity.id
_entity.type
_entity.pdbx_description
1 polymer ?
#
loop_
_entity_poly.entity_id
_entity_poly.type
_entity_poly.pdbx_seq_one_letter_code
_entity_poly.pdbx_strand_id
1 'polypeptide(L)'
;MSEEISLNEIEKLESYYFDLIKSSLGETAALKRELESQNKLMKQFLSPLDRVAVETNTKSYFDQGAERVVYHRLNKNNDLGTPNSSPIGADLFYEIKAGASTQTDKPIFISIDLKTVRANTGSAIDDVIGDIPCGRNQTSYKCKIKYRDGQIREYIPKLQSSYQVNNQEAIVLSYLVVILYELYPTVKDPETMNVLMISQFCVPNGKLVNHYKE
;
A
#
# COMPACT_ATOMS: atom_id res chain seq x y z
N MET A 1 18.59 -13.73 -25.72
CA MET A 1 17.56 -12.73 -26.11
C MET A 1 16.44 -12.91 -25.12
N SER A 2 16.21 -11.94 -24.24
CA SER A 2 15.02 -11.94 -23.39
C SER A 2 13.81 -11.60 -24.26
N GLU A 3 12.85 -12.49 -24.35
CA GLU A 3 11.58 -12.18 -25.01
C GLU A 3 10.93 -11.01 -24.28
N GLU A 4 10.65 -9.97 -25.03
CA GLU A 4 9.92 -8.79 -24.55
C GLU A 4 8.46 -9.22 -24.26
N ILE A 5 7.97 -8.91 -23.08
CA ILE A 5 6.59 -9.27 -22.71
C ILE A 5 5.63 -8.41 -23.53
N SER A 6 4.64 -9.03 -24.15
CA SER A 6 3.60 -8.29 -24.87
C SER A 6 2.70 -7.51 -23.90
N LEU A 7 2.17 -6.37 -24.33
CA LEU A 7 1.20 -5.59 -23.53
C LEU A 7 0.00 -6.43 -23.08
N ASN A 8 -0.49 -7.32 -23.93
CA ASN A 8 -1.62 -8.21 -23.62
C ASN A 8 -1.30 -9.20 -22.48
N GLU A 9 -0.03 -9.63 -22.34
CA GLU A 9 0.39 -10.47 -21.20
C GLU A 9 0.46 -9.68 -19.90
N ILE A 10 0.95 -8.43 -19.96
CA ILE A 10 0.96 -7.56 -18.78
C ILE A 10 -0.47 -7.28 -18.31
N GLU A 11 -1.38 -6.93 -19.19
CA GLU A 11 -2.79 -6.67 -18.86
C GLU A 11 -3.47 -7.89 -18.22
N LYS A 12 -3.17 -9.10 -18.70
CA LYS A 12 -3.69 -10.34 -18.08
C LYS A 12 -3.16 -10.55 -16.67
N LEU A 13 -1.86 -10.27 -16.46
CA LEU A 13 -1.25 -10.37 -15.14
C LEU A 13 -1.83 -9.29 -14.19
N GLU A 14 -1.98 -8.07 -14.67
CA GLU A 14 -2.60 -6.98 -13.91
C GLU A 14 -4.01 -7.35 -13.46
N SER A 15 -4.83 -7.88 -14.37
CA SER A 15 -6.18 -8.33 -14.06
C SER A 15 -6.21 -9.49 -13.07
N TYR A 16 -5.36 -10.49 -13.25
CA TYR A 16 -5.27 -11.64 -12.37
C TYR A 16 -4.93 -11.22 -10.93
N TYR A 17 -3.87 -10.42 -10.75
CA TYR A 17 -3.45 -9.98 -9.42
C TYR A 17 -4.38 -8.94 -8.82
N PHE A 18 -5.07 -8.15 -9.64
CA PHE A 18 -6.15 -7.28 -9.18
C PHE A 18 -7.27 -8.07 -8.49
N ASP A 19 -7.75 -9.13 -9.14
CA ASP A 19 -8.78 -9.99 -8.59
C ASP A 19 -8.30 -10.76 -7.36
N LEU A 20 -7.03 -11.17 -7.36
CA LEU A 20 -6.41 -11.84 -6.22
C LEU A 20 -6.31 -10.92 -4.99
N ILE A 21 -5.87 -9.67 -5.16
CA ILE A 21 -5.86 -8.66 -4.10
C ILE A 21 -7.27 -8.40 -3.60
N LYS A 22 -8.24 -8.21 -4.52
CA LYS A 22 -9.64 -7.98 -4.20
C LYS A 22 -10.23 -9.12 -3.37
N SER A 23 -10.00 -10.36 -3.77
CA SER A 23 -10.49 -11.54 -3.04
C SER A 23 -9.84 -11.66 -1.67
N SER A 24 -8.54 -11.33 -1.55
CA SER A 24 -7.80 -11.36 -0.28
C SER A 24 -8.28 -10.30 0.70
N LEU A 25 -8.65 -9.12 0.22
CA LEU A 25 -9.28 -8.08 1.05
C LEU A 25 -10.65 -8.53 1.55
N GLY A 26 -11.32 -9.42 0.83
CA GLY A 26 -12.58 -10.02 1.20
C GLY A 26 -13.78 -9.07 1.08
N GLU A 27 -14.87 -9.41 1.74
CA GLU A 27 -16.09 -8.60 1.69
C GLU A 27 -15.86 -7.20 2.26
N THR A 28 -16.27 -6.17 1.50
CA THR A 28 -16.13 -4.76 1.88
C THR A 28 -16.73 -4.45 3.25
N ALA A 29 -17.90 -5.02 3.58
CA ALA A 29 -18.54 -4.81 4.87
C ALA A 29 -17.74 -5.40 6.04
N ALA A 30 -17.06 -6.53 5.83
CA ALA A 30 -16.21 -7.15 6.84
C ALA A 30 -14.92 -6.34 7.03
N LEU A 31 -14.29 -5.90 5.94
CA LEU A 31 -13.10 -5.06 5.98
C LEU A 31 -13.40 -3.71 6.65
N LYS A 32 -14.53 -3.08 6.32
CA LYS A 32 -15.00 -1.84 6.95
C LYS A 32 -15.08 -1.98 8.48
N ARG A 33 -15.78 -3.01 8.97
CA ARG A 33 -15.91 -3.26 10.43
C ARG A 33 -14.55 -3.49 11.11
N GLU A 34 -13.62 -4.18 10.45
CA GLU A 34 -12.28 -4.44 10.98
C GLU A 34 -11.48 -3.13 11.10
N LEU A 35 -11.53 -2.28 10.07
CA LEU A 35 -10.87 -0.97 10.06
C LEU A 35 -11.41 -0.05 11.17
N GLU A 36 -12.73 0.02 11.32
CA GLU A 36 -13.39 0.82 12.36
C GLU A 36 -13.05 0.31 13.77
N SER A 37 -13.04 -1.03 13.95
CA SER A 37 -12.63 -1.67 15.21
C SER A 37 -11.17 -1.40 15.54
N GLN A 38 -10.28 -1.51 14.55
CA GLN A 38 -8.86 -1.26 14.72
C GLN A 38 -8.58 0.21 15.10
N ASN A 39 -9.27 1.16 14.47
CA ASN A 39 -9.16 2.56 14.85
C ASN A 39 -9.57 2.80 16.31
N LYS A 40 -10.64 2.18 16.77
CA LYS A 40 -11.10 2.26 18.15
C LYS A 40 -10.06 1.69 19.13
N LEU A 41 -9.42 0.57 18.80
CA LEU A 41 -8.36 -0.02 19.61
C LEU A 41 -7.12 0.90 19.67
N MET A 42 -6.69 1.43 18.53
CA MET A 42 -5.53 2.31 18.47
C MET A 42 -5.67 3.55 19.36
N LYS A 43 -6.87 4.13 19.46
CA LYS A 43 -7.15 5.27 20.34
C LYS A 43 -6.87 4.98 21.82
N GLN A 44 -7.07 3.75 22.28
CA GLN A 44 -6.85 3.37 23.67
C GLN A 44 -5.37 3.43 24.07
N PHE A 45 -4.47 3.29 23.09
CA PHE A 45 -3.03 3.30 23.28
C PHE A 45 -2.36 4.65 23.03
N LEU A 46 -3.14 5.70 22.73
CA LEU A 46 -2.60 7.03 22.48
C LEU A 46 -2.06 7.66 23.78
N SER A 47 -0.86 8.22 23.70
CA SER A 47 -0.36 9.09 24.76
C SER A 47 -1.20 10.37 24.84
N PRO A 48 -1.19 11.11 25.99
CA PRO A 48 -1.89 12.38 26.11
C PRO A 48 -1.49 13.40 25.03
N LEU A 49 -0.20 13.47 24.67
CA LEU A 49 0.30 14.35 23.61
C LEU A 49 -0.21 13.95 22.23
N ASP A 50 -0.27 12.65 21.98
CA ASP A 50 -0.79 12.15 20.72
C ASP A 50 -2.30 12.41 20.59
N ARG A 51 -3.07 12.34 21.68
CA ARG A 51 -4.51 12.69 21.68
C ARG A 51 -4.70 14.14 21.27
N VAL A 52 -3.93 15.06 21.82
CA VAL A 52 -3.99 16.48 21.43
C VAL A 52 -3.65 16.66 19.96
N ALA A 53 -2.65 15.94 19.44
CA ALA A 53 -2.27 16.01 18.03
C ALA A 53 -3.36 15.50 17.10
N VAL A 54 -4.14 14.49 17.51
CA VAL A 54 -5.32 14.02 16.77
C VAL A 54 -6.45 15.03 16.82
N GLU A 55 -6.77 15.56 18.00
CA GLU A 55 -7.82 16.57 18.20
C GLU A 55 -7.56 17.83 17.38
N THR A 56 -6.28 18.19 17.19
CA THR A 56 -5.87 19.33 16.37
C THR A 56 -5.69 19.01 14.88
N ASN A 57 -6.08 17.83 14.43
CA ASN A 57 -5.93 17.35 13.04
C ASN A 57 -4.49 17.32 12.51
N THR A 58 -3.48 17.33 13.39
CA THR A 58 -2.07 17.31 12.99
C THR A 58 -1.51 15.90 12.82
N LYS A 59 -2.24 14.86 13.26
CA LYS A 59 -1.89 13.45 13.10
C LYS A 59 -3.10 12.59 12.79
N SER A 60 -2.96 11.65 11.88
CA SER A 60 -3.90 10.55 11.68
C SER A 60 -3.25 9.25 12.17
N TYR A 61 -3.93 8.51 13.04
CA TYR A 61 -3.50 7.17 13.47
C TYR A 61 -4.15 6.09 12.63
N PHE A 62 -5.19 6.47 11.90
CA PHE A 62 -5.94 5.53 11.09
C PHE A 62 -5.06 4.93 9.99
N ASP A 63 -4.17 5.73 9.39
CA ASP A 63 -3.30 5.30 8.30
C ASP A 63 -2.49 4.06 8.70
N GLN A 64 -1.80 4.10 9.84
CA GLN A 64 -1.01 2.96 10.33
C GLN A 64 -1.88 1.74 10.67
N GLY A 65 -3.07 1.97 11.23
CA GLY A 65 -4.03 0.90 11.53
C GLY A 65 -4.56 0.26 10.24
N ALA A 66 -4.87 1.06 9.24
CA ALA A 66 -5.35 0.61 7.94
C ALA A 66 -4.31 -0.22 7.21
N GLU A 67 -3.05 0.24 7.17
CA GLU A 67 -1.94 -0.52 6.58
C GLU A 67 -1.81 -1.92 7.21
N ARG A 68 -1.88 -2.02 8.54
CA ARG A 68 -1.78 -3.30 9.26
C ARG A 68 -2.94 -4.24 8.95
N VAL A 69 -4.16 -3.73 8.87
CA VAL A 69 -5.35 -4.52 8.54
C VAL A 69 -5.24 -5.06 7.12
N VAL A 70 -4.91 -4.20 6.17
CA VAL A 70 -4.74 -4.57 4.76
C VAL A 70 -3.60 -5.59 4.62
N TYR A 71 -2.43 -5.31 5.20
CA TYR A 71 -1.29 -6.22 5.22
C TYR A 71 -1.66 -7.60 5.78
N HIS A 72 -2.35 -7.65 6.93
CA HIS A 72 -2.77 -8.91 7.54
C HIS A 72 -3.69 -9.73 6.64
N ARG A 73 -4.60 -9.08 5.93
CA ARG A 73 -5.52 -9.76 5.00
C ARG A 73 -4.78 -10.29 3.78
N LEU A 74 -3.93 -9.48 3.18
CA LEU A 74 -3.17 -9.87 1.99
C LEU A 74 -2.19 -11.00 2.28
N ASN A 75 -1.52 -10.98 3.43
CA ASN A 75 -0.56 -12.02 3.82
C ASN A 75 -1.18 -13.39 4.11
N LYS A 76 -2.49 -13.50 4.18
CA LYS A 76 -3.16 -14.81 4.26
C LYS A 76 -3.18 -15.53 2.91
N ASN A 77 -2.91 -14.81 1.83
CA ASN A 77 -2.92 -15.36 0.49
C ASN A 77 -1.49 -15.63 0.00
N ASN A 78 -1.10 -16.90 -0.02
CA ASN A 78 0.24 -17.31 -0.46
C ASN A 78 0.50 -17.03 -1.94
N ASP A 79 -0.54 -16.88 -2.77
CA ASP A 79 -0.41 -16.63 -4.21
C ASP A 79 0.03 -15.19 -4.52
N LEU A 80 -0.03 -14.29 -3.54
CA LEU A 80 0.58 -12.96 -3.64
C LEU A 80 2.11 -12.98 -3.51
N GLY A 81 2.68 -14.14 -3.20
CA GLY A 81 4.12 -14.29 -3.04
C GLY A 81 4.61 -13.96 -1.63
N THR A 82 5.90 -13.68 -1.54
CA THR A 82 6.56 -13.40 -0.26
C THR A 82 6.58 -11.90 -0.01
N PRO A 83 6.05 -11.41 1.15
CA PRO A 83 6.19 -10.01 1.48
C PRO A 83 7.67 -9.66 1.63
N ASN A 84 8.09 -8.62 0.95
CA ASN A 84 9.43 -8.10 1.06
C ASN A 84 9.52 -7.17 2.26
N SER A 85 10.43 -7.48 3.18
CA SER A 85 10.66 -6.67 4.38
C SER A 85 11.55 -5.44 4.12
N SER A 86 12.10 -5.32 2.93
CA SER A 86 12.89 -4.14 2.58
C SER A 86 11.97 -2.94 2.45
N PRO A 87 12.21 -1.86 3.19
CA PRO A 87 11.42 -0.65 3.05
C PRO A 87 11.64 -0.06 1.66
N ILE A 88 10.56 0.09 0.92
CA ILE A 88 10.53 0.73 -0.40
C ILE A 88 9.49 1.85 -0.39
N GLY A 89 9.35 2.58 -1.48
CA GLY A 89 8.41 3.69 -1.58
C GLY A 89 6.93 3.31 -1.52
N ALA A 90 6.57 2.03 -1.69
CA ALA A 90 5.21 1.53 -1.53
C ALA A 90 4.98 1.01 -0.10
N ASP A 91 3.74 1.08 0.40
CA ASP A 91 3.38 0.61 1.73
C ASP A 91 3.53 -0.90 1.86
N LEU A 92 3.19 -1.64 0.79
CA LEU A 92 3.30 -3.09 0.72
C LEU A 92 4.03 -3.50 -0.55
N PHE A 93 4.89 -4.50 -0.42
CA PHE A 93 5.68 -4.99 -1.53
C PHE A 93 5.85 -6.51 -1.46
N TYR A 94 5.49 -7.18 -2.53
CA TYR A 94 5.55 -8.64 -2.63
C TYR A 94 6.47 -9.05 -3.77
N GLU A 95 7.19 -10.13 -3.56
CA GLU A 95 8.04 -10.78 -4.56
C GLU A 95 7.53 -12.17 -4.87
N ILE A 96 7.30 -12.45 -6.15
CA ILE A 96 7.02 -13.77 -6.68
C ILE A 96 8.23 -14.21 -7.49
N LYS A 97 8.87 -15.28 -7.04
CA LYS A 97 10.07 -15.80 -7.71
C LYS A 97 9.74 -16.34 -9.09
N ALA A 98 10.72 -16.30 -9.98
CA ALA A 98 10.60 -16.91 -11.30
C ALA A 98 10.15 -18.37 -11.20
N GLY A 99 9.18 -18.76 -12.02
CA GLY A 99 8.57 -20.08 -12.02
C GLY A 99 7.64 -20.40 -10.83
N ALA A 100 7.42 -19.47 -9.90
CA ALA A 100 6.48 -19.65 -8.79
C ALA A 100 5.05 -19.21 -9.15
N SER A 101 4.90 -18.37 -10.18
CA SER A 101 3.59 -17.99 -10.69
C SER A 101 3.12 -19.01 -11.74
N THR A 102 1.83 -19.33 -11.73
CA THR A 102 1.19 -20.11 -12.79
C THR A 102 0.94 -19.30 -14.07
N GLN A 103 1.15 -17.98 -13.99
CA GLN A 103 0.83 -17.05 -15.07
C GLN A 103 2.05 -16.70 -15.95
N THR A 104 3.27 -16.81 -15.39
CA THR A 104 4.52 -16.50 -16.10
C THR A 104 5.72 -17.13 -15.42
N ASP A 105 6.77 -17.41 -16.18
CA ASP A 105 8.05 -17.89 -15.66
C ASP A 105 8.96 -16.75 -15.16
N LYS A 106 8.59 -15.51 -15.40
CA LYS A 106 9.38 -14.35 -14.97
C LYS A 106 9.11 -14.02 -13.49
N PRO A 107 10.09 -13.44 -12.77
CA PRO A 107 9.85 -12.92 -11.44
C PRO A 107 8.89 -11.73 -11.51
N ILE A 108 8.01 -11.60 -10.52
CA ILE A 108 7.04 -10.50 -10.44
C ILE A 108 7.24 -9.75 -9.13
N PHE A 109 7.22 -8.43 -9.21
CA PHE A 109 7.12 -7.54 -8.06
C PHE A 109 5.77 -6.85 -8.05
N ILE A 110 5.07 -6.95 -6.93
CA ILE A 110 3.77 -6.32 -6.72
C ILE A 110 3.93 -5.23 -5.68
N SER A 111 3.71 -3.99 -6.08
CA SER A 111 3.66 -2.84 -5.18
C SER A 111 2.21 -2.44 -4.92
N ILE A 112 1.85 -2.27 -3.65
CA ILE A 112 0.53 -1.81 -3.25
C ILE A 112 0.73 -0.58 -2.36
N ASP A 113 0.17 0.53 -2.79
CA ASP A 113 0.16 1.78 -2.04
C ASP A 113 -1.22 1.98 -1.42
N LEU A 114 -1.28 2.25 -0.13
CA LEU A 114 -2.51 2.47 0.61
C LEU A 114 -2.71 3.95 0.86
N LYS A 115 -3.85 4.46 0.46
CA LYS A 115 -4.23 5.85 0.69
C LYS A 115 -5.47 5.92 1.56
N THR A 116 -5.37 6.60 2.68
CA THR A 116 -6.50 6.94 3.54
C THR A 116 -6.84 8.41 3.35
N VAL A 117 -8.12 8.69 3.09
CA VAL A 117 -8.62 10.04 2.82
C VAL A 117 -9.77 10.36 3.75
N ARG A 118 -9.69 11.51 4.43
CA ARG A 118 -10.74 11.97 5.33
C ARG A 118 -11.73 12.87 4.61
N ALA A 119 -13.00 12.46 4.51
CA ALA A 119 -14.03 13.14 3.74
C ALA A 119 -14.54 14.47 4.34
N ASN A 120 -14.48 14.64 5.66
CA ASN A 120 -15.07 15.81 6.34
C ASN A 120 -14.05 16.93 6.65
N THR A 121 -12.98 17.03 5.89
CA THR A 121 -11.99 18.11 5.94
C THR A 121 -12.08 19.00 4.70
N GLY A 122 -13.25 19.55 4.41
CA GLY A 122 -13.44 20.66 3.47
C GLY A 122 -13.16 20.40 1.98
N SER A 123 -11.97 19.95 1.61
CA SER A 123 -11.54 19.72 0.21
C SER A 123 -11.36 18.25 -0.16
N ALA A 124 -11.50 17.34 0.80
CA ALA A 124 -11.10 15.95 0.63
C ALA A 124 -11.90 15.15 -0.42
N ILE A 125 -13.14 15.54 -0.70
CA ILE A 125 -13.96 14.87 -1.73
C ILE A 125 -13.49 15.28 -3.13
N ASP A 126 -13.18 16.55 -3.32
CA ASP A 126 -12.68 17.06 -4.59
C ASP A 126 -11.29 16.51 -4.89
N ASP A 127 -10.42 16.38 -3.87
CA ASP A 127 -9.10 15.76 -3.98
C ASP A 127 -9.16 14.27 -4.34
N VAL A 128 -10.19 13.56 -3.89
CA VAL A 128 -10.38 12.12 -4.22
C VAL A 128 -10.92 11.93 -5.63
N ILE A 129 -11.69 12.88 -6.14
CA ILE A 129 -12.27 12.82 -7.49
C ILE A 129 -11.26 13.33 -8.53
N GLY A 130 -10.39 14.27 -8.17
CA GLY A 130 -9.41 14.86 -9.07
C GLY A 130 -8.12 14.07 -9.19
N ASP A 131 -7.37 13.96 -8.11
CA ASP A 131 -6.05 13.31 -8.07
C ASP A 131 -5.89 12.47 -6.81
N ILE A 132 -5.50 11.20 -6.96
CA ILE A 132 -5.08 10.38 -5.83
C ILE A 132 -3.65 10.81 -5.46
N PRO A 133 -3.42 11.46 -4.29
CA PRO A 133 -2.08 11.96 -3.95
C PRO A 133 -1.17 10.79 -3.56
N CYS A 134 -0.30 10.37 -4.46
CA CYS A 134 0.66 9.29 -4.20
C CYS A 134 1.82 9.70 -3.26
N GLY A 135 1.95 10.98 -2.91
CA GLY A 135 3.00 11.44 -2.02
C GLY A 135 4.41 11.39 -2.64
N ARG A 136 5.43 11.11 -1.83
CA ARG A 136 6.83 11.01 -2.27
C ARG A 136 7.24 9.54 -2.39
N ASN A 137 8.01 9.22 -3.45
CA ASN A 137 8.56 7.89 -3.66
C ASN A 137 9.77 7.62 -2.74
N GLN A 138 9.58 7.68 -1.44
CA GLN A 138 10.57 7.23 -0.46
C GLN A 138 9.95 7.11 0.92
N THR A 139 10.43 6.17 1.71
CA THR A 139 10.09 6.09 3.12
C THR A 139 10.80 7.20 3.90
N SER A 140 10.29 7.51 5.08
CA SER A 140 10.77 8.61 5.92
C SER A 140 12.20 8.45 6.45
N TYR A 141 12.84 7.30 6.28
CA TYR A 141 14.18 7.06 6.81
C TYR A 141 15.11 6.45 5.78
N LYS A 142 16.30 7.05 5.74
CA LYS A 142 17.48 6.49 5.11
C LYS A 142 18.25 5.71 6.17
N CYS A 143 18.79 4.57 5.81
CA CYS A 143 19.64 3.82 6.73
C CYS A 143 21.00 3.50 6.11
N LYS A 144 22.02 3.38 6.97
CA LYS A 144 23.32 2.89 6.57
C LYS A 144 23.41 1.43 6.92
N ILE A 145 23.65 0.59 5.90
CA ILE A 145 23.76 -0.86 6.07
C ILE A 145 25.23 -1.25 5.94
N LYS A 146 25.75 -1.92 6.98
CA LYS A 146 27.07 -2.53 6.94
C LYS A 146 26.96 -3.94 6.37
N TYR A 147 27.55 -4.17 5.21
CA TYR A 147 27.57 -5.48 4.56
C TYR A 147 28.61 -6.40 5.19
N ARG A 148 28.54 -7.69 4.87
CA ARG A 148 29.50 -8.71 5.37
C ARG A 148 30.94 -8.44 4.94
N ASP A 149 31.15 -7.76 3.81
CA ASP A 149 32.45 -7.31 3.30
C ASP A 149 33.01 -6.09 4.07
N GLY A 150 32.31 -5.60 5.07
CA GLY A 150 32.67 -4.43 5.86
C GLY A 150 32.31 -3.08 5.23
N GLN A 151 31.83 -3.06 3.99
CA GLN A 151 31.41 -1.82 3.33
C GLN A 151 30.13 -1.28 3.96
N ILE A 152 30.07 0.05 4.09
CA ILE A 152 28.88 0.77 4.53
C ILE A 152 28.25 1.42 3.30
N ARG A 153 27.01 1.06 3.01
CA ARG A 153 26.23 1.67 1.91
C ARG A 153 25.01 2.37 2.50
N GLU A 154 24.70 3.54 1.94
CA GLU A 154 23.45 4.22 2.24
C GLU A 154 22.32 3.54 1.47
N TYR A 155 21.31 3.09 2.18
CA TYR A 155 20.09 2.53 1.60
C TYR A 155 19.02 3.61 1.54
N ILE A 156 18.56 3.91 0.33
CA ILE A 156 17.47 4.85 0.07
C ILE A 156 16.31 4.02 -0.48
N PRO A 157 15.26 3.79 0.32
CA PRO A 157 14.13 3.00 -0.12
C PRO A 157 13.28 3.78 -1.14
N LYS A 158 13.35 3.36 -2.37
CA LYS A 158 12.55 3.90 -3.48
C LYS A 158 11.92 2.77 -4.28
N LEU A 159 10.65 2.96 -4.66
CA LEU A 159 10.04 2.14 -5.69
C LEU A 159 10.75 2.43 -7.02
N GLN A 160 11.11 1.38 -7.75
CA GLN A 160 11.77 1.47 -9.04
C GLN A 160 10.80 1.10 -10.16
N SER A 161 11.03 1.63 -11.35
CA SER A 161 10.26 1.27 -12.54
C SER A 161 10.60 -0.13 -13.09
N SER A 162 11.76 -0.66 -12.74
CA SER A 162 12.21 -1.99 -13.12
C SER A 162 13.12 -2.60 -12.05
N TYR A 163 13.13 -3.91 -11.98
CA TYR A 163 13.99 -4.69 -11.09
C TYR A 163 14.68 -5.79 -11.88
N GLN A 164 15.90 -6.15 -11.47
CA GLN A 164 16.65 -7.28 -12.03
C GLN A 164 16.82 -8.37 -10.96
N VAL A 165 16.40 -9.58 -11.28
CA VAL A 165 16.57 -10.76 -10.44
C VAL A 165 17.33 -11.83 -11.22
N ASN A 166 18.54 -12.19 -10.78
CA ASN A 166 19.38 -13.18 -11.45
C ASN A 166 19.59 -12.90 -12.96
N ASN A 167 19.85 -11.64 -13.32
CA ASN A 167 19.99 -11.16 -14.70
C ASN A 167 18.72 -11.28 -15.57
N GLN A 168 17.57 -11.48 -14.97
CA GLN A 168 16.28 -11.47 -15.64
C GLN A 168 15.50 -10.24 -15.19
N GLU A 169 14.93 -9.51 -16.14
CA GLU A 169 14.04 -8.38 -15.83
C GLU A 169 12.75 -8.90 -15.24
N ALA A 170 12.38 -8.34 -14.08
CA ALA A 170 11.15 -8.67 -13.39
C ALA A 170 9.99 -7.83 -13.93
N ILE A 171 8.80 -8.43 -13.90
CA ILE A 171 7.55 -7.72 -14.17
C ILE A 171 7.18 -6.91 -12.92
N VAL A 172 6.88 -5.64 -13.10
CA VAL A 172 6.40 -4.77 -12.02
C VAL A 172 4.91 -4.55 -12.18
N LEU A 173 4.14 -4.89 -11.16
CA LEU A 173 2.70 -4.62 -11.07
C LEU A 173 2.44 -3.64 -9.93
N SER A 174 1.52 -2.72 -10.13
CA SER A 174 1.26 -1.65 -9.17
C SER A 174 -0.24 -1.47 -8.92
N TYR A 175 -0.59 -1.38 -7.65
CA TYR A 175 -1.97 -1.20 -7.22
C TYR A 175 -2.09 -0.12 -6.16
N LEU A 176 -3.26 0.50 -6.12
CA LEU A 176 -3.66 1.43 -5.06
C LEU A 176 -4.88 0.87 -4.33
N VAL A 177 -4.88 0.95 -3.02
CA VAL A 177 -6.07 0.73 -2.20
C VAL A 177 -6.41 2.05 -1.52
N VAL A 178 -7.58 2.60 -1.84
CA VAL A 178 -8.04 3.89 -1.31
C VAL A 178 -9.16 3.65 -0.33
N ILE A 179 -9.01 4.18 0.88
CA ILE A 179 -9.99 4.12 1.95
C ILE A 179 -10.46 5.53 2.26
N LEU A 180 -11.71 5.84 1.91
CA LEU A 180 -12.36 7.09 2.27
C LEU A 180 -13.09 6.92 3.59
N TYR A 181 -12.84 7.80 4.54
CA TYR A 181 -13.45 7.75 5.86
C TYR A 181 -13.83 9.15 6.36
N GLU A 182 -14.71 9.18 7.36
CA GLU A 182 -15.07 10.39 8.07
C GLU A 182 -14.97 10.17 9.58
N LEU A 183 -14.71 11.25 10.32
CA LEU A 183 -14.69 11.24 11.77
C LEU A 183 -15.83 12.13 12.28
N TYR A 184 -16.69 11.58 13.14
CA TYR A 184 -17.75 12.31 13.77
C TYR A 184 -17.47 12.49 15.26
N PRO A 185 -17.42 13.72 15.78
CA PRO A 185 -17.41 13.94 17.21
C PRO A 185 -18.79 13.56 17.77
N THR A 186 -18.84 12.65 18.73
CA THR A 186 -20.03 12.35 19.52
C THR A 186 -19.80 12.72 20.97
N VAL A 187 -20.90 12.97 21.72
CA VAL A 187 -20.83 13.32 23.15
C VAL A 187 -20.19 12.20 23.99
N LYS A 188 -20.32 10.94 23.57
CA LYS A 188 -19.80 9.77 24.29
C LYS A 188 -18.45 9.25 23.74
N ASP A 189 -18.20 9.47 22.47
CA ASP A 189 -16.96 9.13 21.80
C ASP A 189 -16.64 10.29 20.85
N PRO A 190 -15.66 11.14 21.18
CA PRO A 190 -15.37 12.35 20.43
C PRO A 190 -15.00 12.10 18.98
N GLU A 191 -14.76 10.84 18.59
CA GLU A 191 -14.44 10.50 17.22
C GLU A 191 -14.94 9.10 16.85
N THR A 192 -16.17 9.00 16.41
CA THR A 192 -16.63 7.79 15.73
C THR A 192 -16.16 7.84 14.28
N MET A 193 -15.37 6.88 13.88
CA MET A 193 -14.96 6.72 12.50
C MET A 193 -16.01 5.92 11.73
N ASN A 194 -16.30 6.37 10.51
CA ASN A 194 -17.13 5.67 9.56
C ASN A 194 -16.36 5.54 8.24
N VAL A 195 -16.09 4.33 7.79
CA VAL A 195 -15.49 4.08 6.48
C VAL A 195 -16.59 4.20 5.42
N LEU A 196 -16.47 5.16 4.53
CA LEU A 196 -17.43 5.45 3.49
C LEU A 196 -17.23 4.57 2.26
N MET A 197 -15.99 4.45 1.82
CA MET A 197 -15.63 3.74 0.59
C MET A 197 -14.28 3.03 0.74
N ILE A 198 -14.18 1.87 0.12
CA ILE A 198 -12.92 1.17 -0.10
C ILE A 198 -12.86 0.87 -1.60
N SER A 199 -11.86 1.40 -2.27
CA SER A 199 -11.66 1.21 -3.71
C SER A 199 -10.27 0.69 -3.99
N GLN A 200 -10.16 -0.10 -5.05
CA GLN A 200 -8.91 -0.66 -5.53
C GLN A 200 -8.71 -0.24 -6.98
N PHE A 201 -7.48 0.10 -7.32
CA PHE A 201 -7.09 0.52 -8.65
C PHE A 201 -5.83 -0.23 -9.08
N CYS A 202 -5.79 -0.61 -10.34
CA CYS A 202 -4.55 -1.03 -11.00
C CYS A 202 -3.91 0.20 -11.65
N VAL A 203 -2.61 0.37 -11.47
CA VAL A 203 -1.83 1.38 -12.16
C VAL A 203 -1.15 0.71 -13.35
N PRO A 204 -1.57 1.00 -14.59
CA PRO A 204 -1.13 0.26 -15.76
C PRO A 204 0.39 0.21 -15.94
N ASN A 205 0.88 -0.94 -16.36
CA ASN A 205 2.30 -1.19 -16.67
C ASN A 205 3.26 -0.93 -15.47
N GLY A 206 2.80 -1.14 -14.24
CA GLY A 206 3.61 -0.95 -13.06
C GLY A 206 4.12 0.48 -12.84
N LYS A 207 3.46 1.48 -13.46
CA LYS A 207 3.93 2.88 -13.50
C LYS A 207 3.58 3.71 -12.27
N LEU A 208 3.27 3.10 -11.14
CA LEU A 208 3.02 3.84 -9.89
C LEU A 208 4.15 4.81 -9.57
N VAL A 209 5.40 4.41 -9.85
CA VAL A 209 6.59 5.25 -9.64
C VAL A 209 6.48 6.63 -10.32
N ASN A 210 5.78 6.73 -11.44
CA ASN A 210 5.64 7.96 -12.21
C ASN A 210 4.65 8.96 -11.58
N HIS A 211 3.85 8.51 -10.62
CA HIS A 211 2.84 9.31 -9.92
C HIS A 211 3.35 9.87 -8.58
N TYR A 212 4.51 9.43 -8.14
CA TYR A 212 5.13 10.00 -6.93
C TYR A 212 5.76 11.36 -7.23
N LYS A 213 5.66 12.26 -6.23
CA LYS A 213 6.39 13.54 -6.25
C LYS A 213 7.88 13.27 -5.97
N GLU A 214 8.76 13.96 -6.69
CA GLU A 214 10.21 13.94 -6.44
C GLU A 214 10.59 14.62 -5.10
#